data_7645bbedd41f9be90f188d6f9d2cb0e0
#
_entry.id   7645bbedd41f9be90f188d6f9d2cb0e0
#
_cell.length_a   1.000
_cell.length_b   1.000
_cell.length_c   1.000
_cell.angle_alpha   90.00
_cell.angle_beta   90.00
_cell.angle_gamma   90.00
#
_symmetry.space_group_name_H-M   'P 1'
#
loop_
_entity.id
_entity.type
_entity.pdbx_description
1 polymer ?
#
loop_
_entity_poly.entity_id
_entity_poly.type
_entity_poly.pdbx_seq_one_letter_code
_entity_poly.pdbx_strand_id
1 'polypeptide(L)'
;MATVTVGTARVHYDIEGAGAGPALLLVHGTGAGGAVLTWGQVGPRFAGDRRVITLDLSGADRTVDDGGPLSVEMLAAQVIAVIEDAGTGPVDLLGFSMGAPVSAAVAALRPDLVERLVLVAGWAYTDGDEYMRNLFTLWQRLGGSDPEGFGRSVTMTGFSRGFLNGIGREGVEALVPNLPPTPGTLRHVALDLAVDIRALLPRITARTLVVGGTQDITVPVENSRELHAAIAGSAYAEIDAGHVMFFEKEDEFVKTVTGFLGS
;
A
#
# COMPACT_ATOMS: atom_id res chain seq x y z
N MET A 1 17.42 -11.36 1.69
CA MET A 1 17.36 -10.48 0.51
C MET A 1 17.34 -11.34 -0.74
N ALA A 2 16.34 -11.19 -1.58
CA ALA A 2 16.20 -11.89 -2.86
C ALA A 2 15.77 -10.91 -3.96
N THR A 3 15.90 -11.32 -5.21
CA THR A 3 15.44 -10.52 -6.36
C THR A 3 14.86 -11.41 -7.42
N VAL A 4 13.77 -10.99 -8.06
CA VAL A 4 13.18 -11.66 -9.22
C VAL A 4 13.09 -10.68 -10.40
N THR A 5 13.29 -11.17 -11.62
CA THR A 5 13.24 -10.34 -12.82
C THR A 5 11.86 -10.40 -13.46
N VAL A 6 11.28 -9.23 -13.72
CA VAL A 6 9.97 -9.08 -14.39
C VAL A 6 10.10 -8.02 -15.48
N GLY A 7 10.09 -8.41 -16.73
CA GLY A 7 10.38 -7.51 -17.84
C GLY A 7 11.76 -6.86 -17.67
N THR A 8 11.79 -5.53 -17.58
CA THR A 8 13.02 -4.74 -17.34
C THR A 8 13.33 -4.55 -15.86
N ALA A 9 12.40 -4.89 -14.96
CA ALA A 9 12.55 -4.68 -13.54
C ALA A 9 13.25 -5.86 -12.85
N ARG A 10 14.20 -5.57 -11.97
CA ARG A 10 14.77 -6.48 -10.99
C ARG A 10 14.18 -6.12 -9.63
N VAL A 11 13.12 -6.83 -9.28
CA VAL A 11 12.29 -6.59 -8.08
C VAL A 11 12.98 -7.16 -6.86
N HIS A 12 13.21 -6.32 -5.87
CA HIS A 12 13.79 -6.71 -4.58
C HIS A 12 12.70 -7.14 -3.62
N TYR A 13 12.95 -8.22 -2.84
CA TYR A 13 12.08 -8.62 -1.74
C TYR A 13 12.86 -9.27 -0.59
N ASP A 14 12.28 -9.23 0.60
CA ASP A 14 12.78 -9.87 1.81
C ASP A 14 11.74 -10.83 2.38
N ILE A 15 12.20 -11.89 3.05
CA ILE A 15 11.37 -12.85 3.80
C ILE A 15 11.88 -12.90 5.23
N GLU A 16 10.99 -12.66 6.19
CA GLU A 16 11.25 -12.75 7.62
C GLU A 16 10.29 -13.75 8.27
N GLY A 17 10.68 -14.27 9.45
CA GLY A 17 9.90 -15.26 10.18
C GLY A 17 10.06 -16.69 9.65
N ALA A 18 9.56 -17.68 10.39
CA ALA A 18 9.75 -19.10 10.11
C ALA A 18 8.49 -19.96 10.28
N GLY A 19 7.31 -19.35 10.33
CA GLY A 19 6.04 -20.05 10.52
C GLY A 19 5.66 -20.96 9.33
N ALA A 20 4.83 -21.97 9.59
CA ALA A 20 4.38 -22.95 8.61
C ALA A 20 3.03 -22.58 7.93
N GLY A 21 2.33 -21.55 8.41
CA GLY A 21 1.08 -21.06 7.81
C GLY A 21 1.31 -20.31 6.50
N PRO A 22 0.23 -19.86 5.82
CA PRO A 22 0.33 -18.99 4.66
C PRO A 22 1.23 -17.79 4.95
N ALA A 23 2.15 -17.48 4.04
CA ALA A 23 2.98 -16.29 4.18
C ALA A 23 2.10 -15.03 4.04
N LEU A 24 2.44 -13.97 4.77
CA LEU A 24 1.83 -12.65 4.59
C LEU A 24 2.73 -11.80 3.70
N LEU A 25 2.22 -11.40 2.54
CA LEU A 25 2.93 -10.51 1.65
C LEU A 25 2.38 -9.08 1.81
N LEU A 26 3.26 -8.13 2.09
CA LEU A 26 2.96 -6.73 2.35
C LEU A 26 3.36 -5.86 1.16
N VAL A 27 2.39 -5.20 0.52
CA VAL A 27 2.59 -4.31 -0.62
C VAL A 27 2.47 -2.85 -0.17
N HIS A 28 3.56 -2.09 -0.34
CA HIS A 28 3.65 -0.71 0.13
C HIS A 28 2.85 0.29 -0.74
N GLY A 29 2.63 1.48 -0.22
CA GLY A 29 2.00 2.60 -0.91
C GLY A 29 2.97 3.43 -1.75
N THR A 30 2.51 4.60 -2.19
CA THR A 30 3.27 5.59 -2.95
C THR A 30 4.48 6.09 -2.16
N GLY A 31 5.64 6.10 -2.80
CA GLY A 31 6.88 6.65 -2.25
C GLY A 31 8.11 5.76 -2.44
N ALA A 32 9.28 6.39 -2.57
CA ALA A 32 10.54 5.69 -2.83
C ALA A 32 11.07 4.90 -1.62
N GLY A 33 10.66 5.23 -0.40
CA GLY A 33 11.07 4.49 0.79
C GLY A 33 10.56 3.05 0.87
N GLY A 34 9.66 2.67 -0.05
CA GLY A 34 9.22 1.29 -0.28
C GLY A 34 8.77 0.55 0.96
N ALA A 35 9.16 -0.73 1.01
CA ALA A 35 8.80 -1.64 2.09
C ALA A 35 9.40 -1.23 3.45
N VAL A 36 10.63 -0.73 3.46
CA VAL A 36 11.31 -0.35 4.72
C VAL A 36 10.58 0.80 5.40
N LEU A 37 10.23 1.85 4.67
CA LEU A 37 9.52 2.99 5.24
C LEU A 37 8.10 2.61 5.67
N THR A 38 7.40 1.82 4.85
CA THR A 38 6.00 1.48 5.09
C THR A 38 5.85 0.43 6.19
N TRP A 39 6.65 -0.63 6.15
CA TRP A 39 6.43 -1.84 6.95
C TRP A 39 7.48 -2.09 8.04
N GLY A 40 8.59 -1.33 8.05
CA GLY A 40 9.71 -1.57 8.95
C GLY A 40 9.33 -1.59 10.44
N GLN A 41 8.35 -0.78 10.86
CA GLN A 41 7.85 -0.75 12.24
C GLN A 41 6.84 -1.87 12.49
N VAL A 42 5.81 -1.99 11.65
CA VAL A 42 4.67 -2.88 11.92
C VAL A 42 4.86 -4.30 11.37
N GLY A 43 5.65 -4.48 10.32
CA GLY A 43 5.91 -5.77 9.69
C GLY A 43 6.36 -6.86 10.66
N PRO A 44 7.35 -6.61 11.54
CA PRO A 44 7.79 -7.59 12.55
C PRO A 44 6.69 -8.08 13.50
N ARG A 45 5.63 -7.28 13.71
CA ARG A 45 4.47 -7.68 14.53
C ARG A 45 3.68 -8.85 13.92
N PHE A 46 3.81 -9.07 12.62
CA PHE A 46 3.17 -10.19 11.91
C PHE A 46 4.08 -11.42 11.79
N ALA A 47 5.38 -11.31 12.08
CA ALA A 47 6.37 -12.37 11.84
C ALA A 47 6.44 -13.43 12.96
N GLY A 48 5.59 -13.37 13.98
CA GLY A 48 5.66 -14.25 15.14
C GLY A 48 5.46 -15.73 14.81
N ASP A 49 4.46 -16.06 14.00
CA ASP A 49 4.01 -17.42 13.68
C ASP A 49 3.92 -17.71 12.18
N ARG A 50 4.29 -16.77 11.33
CA ARG A 50 4.25 -16.87 9.87
C ARG A 50 5.44 -16.22 9.20
N ARG A 51 5.66 -16.56 7.94
CA ARG A 51 6.60 -15.83 7.09
C ARG A 51 5.95 -14.52 6.65
N VAL A 52 6.70 -13.43 6.71
CA VAL A 52 6.31 -12.12 6.19
C VAL A 52 7.22 -11.80 5.01
N ILE A 53 6.61 -11.52 3.86
CA ILE A 53 7.30 -11.12 2.64
C ILE A 53 7.03 -9.63 2.45
N THR A 54 8.09 -8.86 2.25
CA THR A 54 8.02 -7.45 1.86
C THR A 54 8.75 -7.27 0.54
N LEU A 55 8.24 -6.41 -0.34
CA LEU A 55 8.88 -6.13 -1.63
C LEU A 55 8.94 -4.63 -1.86
N ASP A 56 9.89 -4.21 -2.69
CA ASP A 56 9.93 -2.87 -3.25
C ASP A 56 9.41 -2.92 -4.69
N LEU A 57 8.30 -2.26 -4.94
CA LEU A 57 7.76 -2.10 -6.29
C LEU A 57 8.68 -1.20 -7.14
N SER A 58 8.61 -1.29 -8.46
CA SER A 58 9.29 -0.35 -9.37
C SER A 58 9.00 1.10 -8.97
N GLY A 59 10.05 1.90 -8.86
CA GLY A 59 9.99 3.27 -8.34
C GLY A 59 10.41 3.39 -6.86
N ALA A 60 10.47 2.28 -6.11
CA ALA A 60 11.02 2.24 -4.75
C ALA A 60 12.50 1.82 -4.74
N ASP A 61 13.21 2.21 -3.67
CA ASP A 61 14.68 2.31 -3.59
C ASP A 61 15.48 1.08 -4.07
N ARG A 62 15.08 -0.14 -3.71
CA ARG A 62 15.92 -1.32 -3.96
C ARG A 62 15.55 -2.07 -5.23
N THR A 63 14.43 -1.75 -5.84
CA THR A 63 14.02 -2.28 -7.14
C THR A 63 14.58 -1.41 -8.26
N VAL A 64 15.25 -2.03 -9.21
CA VAL A 64 15.86 -1.36 -10.37
C VAL A 64 15.05 -1.68 -11.61
N ASP A 65 14.64 -0.67 -12.35
CA ASP A 65 13.91 -0.78 -13.61
C ASP A 65 14.43 0.25 -14.64
N ASP A 66 13.79 0.36 -15.79
CA ASP A 66 14.18 1.28 -16.87
C ASP A 66 13.71 2.73 -16.67
N GLY A 67 12.97 3.03 -15.57
CA GLY A 67 12.44 4.35 -15.28
C GLY A 67 11.22 4.77 -16.10
N GLY A 68 10.61 3.85 -16.86
CA GLY A 68 9.41 4.09 -17.67
C GLY A 68 8.15 4.32 -16.85
N PRO A 69 7.00 4.66 -17.51
CA PRO A 69 5.71 4.79 -16.85
C PRO A 69 5.29 3.49 -16.14
N LEU A 70 4.54 3.62 -15.04
CA LEU A 70 4.00 2.47 -14.28
C LEU A 70 2.51 2.28 -14.57
N SER A 71 2.04 1.05 -14.44
CA SER A 71 0.62 0.71 -14.39
C SER A 71 0.32 -0.27 -13.25
N VAL A 72 -0.95 -0.36 -12.86
CA VAL A 72 -1.40 -1.32 -11.84
C VAL A 72 -1.04 -2.75 -12.26
N GLU A 73 -1.22 -3.10 -13.54
CA GLU A 73 -0.93 -4.44 -14.09
C GLU A 73 0.56 -4.76 -14.04
N MET A 74 1.43 -3.78 -14.36
CA MET A 74 2.90 -3.96 -14.26
C MET A 74 3.32 -4.24 -12.82
N LEU A 75 2.80 -3.46 -11.85
CA LEU A 75 3.13 -3.67 -10.45
C LEU A 75 2.50 -4.96 -9.91
N ALA A 76 1.28 -5.32 -10.33
CA ALA A 76 0.68 -6.62 -10.00
C ALA A 76 1.51 -7.80 -10.53
N ALA A 77 2.08 -7.70 -11.74
CA ALA A 77 2.97 -8.73 -12.27
C ALA A 77 4.24 -8.89 -11.42
N GLN A 78 4.75 -7.81 -10.82
CA GLN A 78 5.88 -7.87 -9.89
C GLN A 78 5.52 -8.62 -8.61
N VAL A 79 4.35 -8.32 -8.02
CA VAL A 79 3.85 -9.03 -6.83
C VAL A 79 3.65 -10.51 -7.12
N ILE A 80 3.04 -10.86 -8.26
CA ILE A 80 2.83 -12.25 -8.70
C ILE A 80 4.18 -12.99 -8.81
N ALA A 81 5.16 -12.37 -9.47
CA ALA A 81 6.48 -12.98 -9.63
C ALA A 81 7.19 -13.20 -8.29
N VAL A 82 7.04 -12.27 -7.33
CA VAL A 82 7.59 -12.45 -5.97
C VAL A 82 6.91 -13.62 -5.26
N ILE A 83 5.59 -13.79 -5.36
CA ILE A 83 4.87 -14.92 -4.75
C ILE A 83 5.38 -16.25 -5.34
N GLU A 84 5.53 -16.32 -6.66
CA GLU A 84 6.00 -17.50 -7.37
C GLU A 84 7.47 -17.82 -7.03
N ASP A 85 8.36 -16.83 -7.03
CA ASP A 85 9.79 -17.00 -6.73
C ASP A 85 10.05 -17.38 -5.26
N ALA A 86 9.27 -16.81 -4.34
CA ALA A 86 9.35 -17.14 -2.92
C ALA A 86 8.90 -18.59 -2.61
N GLY A 87 8.16 -19.24 -3.50
CA GLY A 87 7.77 -20.64 -3.39
C GLY A 87 6.93 -20.95 -2.14
N THR A 88 6.15 -19.99 -1.67
CA THR A 88 5.38 -20.14 -0.42
C THR A 88 4.00 -20.72 -0.62
N GLY A 89 3.57 -20.98 -1.88
CA GLY A 89 2.20 -21.30 -2.22
C GLY A 89 1.30 -20.06 -2.16
N PRO A 90 -0.04 -20.21 -2.08
CA PRO A 90 -0.94 -19.07 -1.88
C PRO A 90 -0.57 -18.28 -0.63
N VAL A 91 -0.66 -16.96 -0.72
CA VAL A 91 -0.31 -16.03 0.36
C VAL A 91 -1.55 -15.31 0.90
N ASP A 92 -1.45 -14.84 2.14
CA ASP A 92 -2.25 -13.72 2.60
C ASP A 92 -1.62 -12.45 2.02
N LEU A 93 -2.40 -11.62 1.32
CA LEU A 93 -1.91 -10.44 0.61
C LEU A 93 -2.48 -9.17 1.25
N LEU A 94 -1.60 -8.27 1.70
CA LEU A 94 -2.01 -6.99 2.25
C LEU A 94 -1.42 -5.86 1.41
N GLY A 95 -2.30 -5.00 0.87
CA GLY A 95 -1.93 -3.81 0.14
C GLY A 95 -2.36 -2.53 0.86
N PHE A 96 -1.44 -1.58 0.97
CA PHE A 96 -1.67 -0.27 1.56
C PHE A 96 -1.64 0.83 0.50
N SER A 97 -2.59 1.76 0.53
CA SER A 97 -2.63 2.93 -0.35
C SER A 97 -2.54 2.49 -1.83
N MET A 98 -1.59 2.95 -2.63
CA MET A 98 -1.30 2.47 -3.98
C MET A 98 -1.14 0.94 -4.05
N GLY A 99 -0.60 0.33 -3.00
CA GLY A 99 -0.50 -1.13 -2.90
C GLY A 99 -1.86 -1.84 -2.82
N ALA A 100 -2.94 -1.17 -2.42
CA ALA A 100 -4.28 -1.76 -2.36
C ALA A 100 -4.85 -2.05 -3.76
N PRO A 101 -4.94 -1.10 -4.72
CA PRO A 101 -5.35 -1.41 -6.09
C PRO A 101 -4.42 -2.43 -6.78
N VAL A 102 -3.11 -2.40 -6.50
CA VAL A 102 -2.18 -3.41 -7.02
C VAL A 102 -2.52 -4.79 -6.47
N SER A 103 -2.74 -4.93 -5.15
CA SER A 103 -3.10 -6.21 -4.52
C SER A 103 -4.48 -6.72 -4.96
N ALA A 104 -5.44 -5.82 -5.15
CA ALA A 104 -6.74 -6.17 -5.71
C ALA A 104 -6.61 -6.72 -7.14
N ALA A 105 -5.75 -6.13 -7.96
CA ALA A 105 -5.46 -6.63 -9.31
C ALA A 105 -4.81 -8.03 -9.26
N VAL A 106 -3.86 -8.28 -8.36
CA VAL A 106 -3.27 -9.61 -8.15
C VAL A 106 -4.35 -10.63 -7.82
N ALA A 107 -5.22 -10.35 -6.85
CA ALA A 107 -6.28 -11.27 -6.42
C ALA A 107 -7.31 -11.54 -7.54
N ALA A 108 -7.60 -10.56 -8.39
CA ALA A 108 -8.51 -10.72 -9.53
C ALA A 108 -7.88 -11.48 -10.71
N LEU A 109 -6.57 -11.31 -10.95
CA LEU A 109 -5.86 -11.92 -12.09
C LEU A 109 -5.33 -13.31 -11.76
N ARG A 110 -4.93 -13.54 -10.50
CA ARG A 110 -4.34 -14.81 -10.02
C ARG A 110 -4.99 -15.24 -8.69
N PRO A 111 -6.29 -15.58 -8.73
CA PRO A 111 -7.01 -16.01 -7.52
C PRO A 111 -6.41 -17.29 -6.89
N ASP A 112 -5.65 -18.06 -7.67
CA ASP A 112 -4.90 -19.25 -7.20
C ASP A 112 -3.73 -18.91 -6.26
N LEU A 113 -3.25 -17.66 -6.26
CA LEU A 113 -2.10 -17.22 -5.46
C LEU A 113 -2.50 -16.46 -4.18
N VAL A 114 -3.77 -16.11 -4.00
CA VAL A 114 -4.22 -15.29 -2.87
C VAL A 114 -5.24 -16.04 -2.02
N GLU A 115 -4.84 -16.41 -0.81
CA GLU A 115 -5.71 -17.06 0.19
C GLU A 115 -6.69 -16.05 0.80
N ARG A 116 -6.16 -14.95 1.32
CA ARG A 116 -6.91 -13.84 1.91
C ARG A 116 -6.32 -12.51 1.41
N LEU A 117 -7.19 -11.52 1.26
CA LEU A 117 -6.82 -10.19 0.80
C LEU A 117 -7.17 -9.15 1.86
N VAL A 118 -6.23 -8.26 2.18
CA VAL A 118 -6.46 -7.09 3.03
C VAL A 118 -6.13 -5.83 2.24
N LEU A 119 -7.12 -4.94 2.08
CA LEU A 119 -6.98 -3.67 1.38
C LEU A 119 -7.07 -2.52 2.39
N VAL A 120 -5.97 -1.79 2.58
CA VAL A 120 -5.85 -0.75 3.60
C VAL A 120 -5.75 0.62 2.95
N ALA A 121 -6.66 1.53 3.29
CA ALA A 121 -6.70 2.91 2.79
C ALA A 121 -6.57 2.98 1.25
N GLY A 122 -7.28 2.07 0.55
CA GLY A 122 -7.23 1.94 -0.89
C GLY A 122 -8.41 2.59 -1.59
N TRP A 123 -8.31 2.67 -2.92
CA TRP A 123 -9.37 3.20 -3.79
C TRP A 123 -9.48 2.41 -5.09
N ALA A 124 -10.62 2.54 -5.75
CA ALA A 124 -10.92 1.81 -6.99
C ALA A 124 -10.55 2.57 -8.26
N TYR A 125 -10.67 3.90 -8.26
CA TYR A 125 -10.43 4.76 -9.41
C TYR A 125 -10.14 6.19 -8.97
N THR A 126 -9.45 6.96 -9.81
CA THR A 126 -9.14 8.38 -9.57
C THR A 126 -9.91 9.30 -10.54
N ASP A 127 -10.15 8.84 -11.78
CA ASP A 127 -10.91 9.64 -12.75
C ASP A 127 -12.38 9.73 -12.36
N GLY A 128 -12.85 10.95 -12.04
CA GLY A 128 -14.19 11.22 -11.51
C GLY A 128 -14.21 11.50 -10.00
N ASP A 129 -13.13 11.22 -9.27
CA ASP A 129 -12.90 11.72 -7.90
C ASP A 129 -12.06 13.01 -7.97
N GLU A 130 -12.72 14.16 -8.00
CA GLU A 130 -12.04 15.43 -8.13
C GLU A 130 -11.20 15.81 -6.92
N TYR A 131 -11.50 15.28 -5.74
CA TYR A 131 -10.68 15.50 -4.55
C TYR A 131 -9.31 14.80 -4.72
N MET A 132 -9.31 13.51 -4.97
CA MET A 132 -8.07 12.73 -5.12
C MET A 132 -7.27 13.20 -6.34
N ARG A 133 -7.93 13.46 -7.46
CA ARG A 133 -7.30 13.98 -8.66
C ARG A 133 -6.56 15.29 -8.41
N ASN A 134 -7.18 16.23 -7.67
CA ASN A 134 -6.54 17.50 -7.32
C ASN A 134 -5.39 17.32 -6.33
N LEU A 135 -5.52 16.44 -5.35
CA LEU A 135 -4.45 16.13 -4.40
C LEU A 135 -3.22 15.56 -5.11
N PHE A 136 -3.39 14.51 -5.91
CA PHE A 136 -2.27 13.91 -6.65
C PHE A 136 -1.67 14.85 -7.70
N THR A 137 -2.50 15.71 -8.34
CA THR A 137 -1.99 16.77 -9.21
C THR A 137 -1.15 17.79 -8.44
N LEU A 138 -1.57 18.16 -7.22
CA LEU A 138 -0.77 19.01 -6.34
C LEU A 138 0.58 18.34 -6.01
N TRP A 139 0.58 17.07 -5.64
CA TRP A 139 1.80 16.32 -5.33
C TRP A 139 2.75 16.25 -6.54
N GLN A 140 2.24 16.00 -7.77
CA GLN A 140 3.05 16.03 -8.98
C GLN A 140 3.74 17.39 -9.18
N ARG A 141 3.02 18.49 -8.95
CA ARG A 141 3.55 19.84 -9.12
C ARG A 141 4.58 20.19 -8.04
N LEU A 142 4.25 19.93 -6.78
CA LEU A 142 5.17 20.20 -5.66
C LEU A 142 6.45 19.37 -5.80
N GLY A 143 6.33 18.10 -6.15
CA GLY A 143 7.47 17.22 -6.31
C GLY A 143 8.45 17.68 -7.38
N GLY A 144 7.98 18.38 -8.41
CA GLY A 144 8.83 18.96 -9.46
C GLY A 144 9.41 20.35 -9.14
N SER A 145 8.89 21.06 -8.13
CA SER A 145 9.23 22.48 -7.90
C SER A 145 9.53 22.85 -6.44
N ASP A 146 8.98 22.12 -5.48
CA ASP A 146 9.09 22.39 -4.05
C ASP A 146 9.11 21.07 -3.24
N PRO A 147 10.29 20.43 -3.11
CA PRO A 147 10.42 19.17 -2.38
C PRO A 147 10.01 19.25 -0.90
N GLU A 148 10.23 20.36 -0.22
CA GLU A 148 9.79 20.57 1.15
C GLU A 148 8.26 20.66 1.22
N GLY A 149 7.66 21.46 0.35
CA GLY A 149 6.21 21.59 0.22
C GLY A 149 5.55 20.25 -0.10
N PHE A 150 6.18 19.41 -0.94
CA PHE A 150 5.74 18.04 -1.19
C PHE A 150 5.71 17.21 0.09
N GLY A 151 6.86 17.10 0.79
CA GLY A 151 6.96 16.31 2.03
C GLY A 151 5.99 16.81 3.10
N ARG A 152 5.82 18.11 3.23
CA ARG A 152 4.87 18.75 4.17
C ARG A 152 3.42 18.44 3.79
N SER A 153 3.08 18.49 2.50
CA SER A 153 1.74 18.12 2.02
C SER A 153 1.43 16.65 2.30
N VAL A 154 2.35 15.73 1.99
CA VAL A 154 2.19 14.30 2.29
C VAL A 154 2.06 14.05 3.79
N THR A 155 2.89 14.70 4.62
CA THR A 155 2.79 14.59 6.09
C THR A 155 1.43 15.08 6.59
N MET A 156 0.97 16.23 6.11
CA MET A 156 -0.30 16.82 6.55
C MET A 156 -1.52 15.97 6.16
N THR A 157 -1.49 15.34 4.99
CA THR A 157 -2.62 14.52 4.52
C THR A 157 -2.53 13.07 5.01
N GLY A 158 -1.33 12.58 5.29
CA GLY A 158 -1.08 11.21 5.72
C GLY A 158 -1.44 10.92 7.18
N PHE A 159 -1.42 11.93 8.04
CA PHE A 159 -1.67 11.78 9.47
C PHE A 159 -2.89 12.56 9.95
N SER A 160 -3.58 12.03 10.96
CA SER A 160 -4.68 12.74 11.59
C SER A 160 -4.21 14.02 12.28
N ARG A 161 -5.12 15.01 12.36
CA ARG A 161 -4.86 16.24 13.11
C ARG A 161 -4.47 15.97 14.56
N GLY A 162 -5.11 14.97 15.18
CA GLY A 162 -4.81 14.58 16.57
C GLY A 162 -3.38 14.08 16.73
N PHE A 163 -2.92 13.23 15.82
CA PHE A 163 -1.56 12.72 15.83
C PHE A 163 -0.53 13.83 15.61
N LEU A 164 -0.70 14.67 14.59
CA LEU A 164 0.22 15.77 14.28
C LEU A 164 0.34 16.75 15.45
N ASN A 165 -0.78 17.10 16.10
CA ASN A 165 -0.75 17.95 17.28
C ASN A 165 -0.07 17.24 18.48
N GLY A 166 -0.21 15.93 18.60
CA GLY A 166 0.40 15.12 19.65
C GLY A 166 1.93 15.07 19.56
N ILE A 167 2.49 14.87 18.36
CA ILE A 167 3.95 14.87 18.14
C ILE A 167 4.54 16.28 18.13
N GLY A 168 3.72 17.30 17.98
CA GLY A 168 4.11 18.71 18.01
C GLY A 168 5.00 19.13 16.82
N ARG A 169 5.46 20.38 16.87
CA ARG A 169 6.27 20.96 15.78
C ARG A 169 7.53 20.13 15.49
N GLU A 170 8.27 19.76 16.52
CA GLU A 170 9.54 19.03 16.38
C GLU A 170 9.33 17.68 15.69
N GLY A 171 8.30 16.93 16.08
CA GLY A 171 7.95 15.66 15.45
C GLY A 171 7.54 15.84 13.97
N VAL A 172 6.74 16.87 13.65
CA VAL A 172 6.36 17.16 12.25
C VAL A 172 7.59 17.51 11.40
N GLU A 173 8.48 18.39 11.90
CA GLU A 173 9.71 18.77 11.16
C GLU A 173 10.67 17.57 10.97
N ALA A 174 10.62 16.58 11.85
CA ALA A 174 11.38 15.35 11.68
C ALA A 174 10.78 14.39 10.64
N LEU A 175 9.46 14.43 10.41
CA LEU A 175 8.78 13.57 9.42
C LEU A 175 8.97 14.06 7.97
N VAL A 176 8.87 15.38 7.75
CA VAL A 176 8.85 15.99 6.41
C VAL A 176 10.03 15.54 5.52
N PRO A 177 11.29 15.52 5.98
CA PRO A 177 12.43 15.10 5.14
C PRO A 177 12.44 13.61 4.75
N ASN A 178 11.65 12.76 5.42
CA ASN A 178 11.61 11.32 5.13
C ASN A 178 10.71 10.97 3.93
N LEU A 179 10.06 11.95 3.34
CA LEU A 179 9.11 11.81 2.24
C LEU A 179 9.58 12.60 1.00
N PRO A 180 10.77 12.30 0.44
CA PRO A 180 11.31 13.06 -0.69
C PRO A 180 10.57 12.70 -1.98
N PRO A 181 10.31 13.69 -2.86
CA PRO A 181 9.72 13.46 -4.18
C PRO A 181 10.79 12.98 -5.18
N THR A 182 11.28 11.76 -5.00
CA THR A 182 12.22 11.17 -5.96
C THR A 182 11.56 10.95 -7.32
N PRO A 183 12.32 10.73 -8.40
CA PRO A 183 11.76 10.35 -9.70
C PRO A 183 10.83 9.13 -9.60
N GLY A 184 11.17 8.14 -8.76
CA GLY A 184 10.34 6.97 -8.49
C GLY A 184 9.03 7.34 -7.79
N THR A 185 9.08 8.18 -6.75
CA THR A 185 7.88 8.71 -6.08
C THR A 185 6.95 9.41 -7.07
N LEU A 186 7.48 10.22 -7.99
CA LEU A 186 6.66 10.94 -8.97
C LEU A 186 6.03 10.00 -10.02
N ARG A 187 6.68 8.88 -10.32
CA ARG A 187 6.09 7.81 -11.16
C ARG A 187 4.93 7.12 -10.45
N HIS A 188 5.04 6.89 -9.13
CA HIS A 188 3.93 6.38 -8.31
C HIS A 188 2.76 7.37 -8.30
N VAL A 189 3.00 8.67 -8.09
CA VAL A 189 1.94 9.69 -8.12
C VAL A 189 1.28 9.79 -9.51
N ALA A 190 2.06 9.59 -10.59
CA ALA A 190 1.49 9.52 -11.93
C ALA A 190 0.60 8.27 -12.13
N LEU A 191 0.98 7.14 -11.53
CA LEU A 191 0.12 5.95 -11.48
C LEU A 191 -1.14 6.19 -10.66
N ASP A 192 -1.03 6.83 -9.47
CA ASP A 192 -2.18 7.15 -8.61
C ASP A 192 -3.25 7.96 -9.35
N LEU A 193 -2.83 8.88 -10.23
CA LEU A 193 -3.73 9.65 -11.12
C LEU A 193 -4.43 8.78 -12.18
N ALA A 194 -3.87 7.63 -12.52
CA ALA A 194 -4.35 6.75 -13.59
C ALA A 194 -5.04 5.47 -13.08
N VAL A 195 -5.15 5.28 -11.76
CA VAL A 195 -5.80 4.09 -11.20
C VAL A 195 -7.26 3.99 -11.66
N ASP A 196 -7.61 2.84 -12.24
CA ASP A 196 -8.98 2.37 -12.45
C ASP A 196 -9.01 0.83 -12.46
N ILE A 197 -9.45 0.25 -11.35
CA ILE A 197 -9.56 -1.20 -11.16
C ILE A 197 -11.01 -1.67 -11.05
N ARG A 198 -12.00 -0.82 -11.35
CA ARG A 198 -13.42 -1.13 -11.19
C ARG A 198 -13.83 -2.43 -11.90
N ALA A 199 -13.28 -2.68 -13.08
CA ALA A 199 -13.56 -3.90 -13.85
C ALA A 199 -12.98 -5.18 -13.23
N LEU A 200 -12.00 -5.06 -12.32
CA LEU A 200 -11.35 -6.18 -11.64
C LEU A 200 -12.07 -6.58 -10.35
N LEU A 201 -12.67 -5.64 -9.63
CA LEU A 201 -13.24 -5.88 -8.29
C LEU A 201 -14.27 -7.03 -8.26
N PRO A 202 -15.21 -7.18 -9.23
CA PRO A 202 -16.15 -8.29 -9.23
C PRO A 202 -15.51 -9.68 -9.45
N ARG A 203 -14.23 -9.72 -9.86
CA ARG A 203 -13.48 -10.97 -10.11
C ARG A 203 -12.72 -11.46 -8.89
N ILE A 204 -12.68 -10.69 -7.82
CA ILE A 204 -12.00 -11.06 -6.58
C ILE A 204 -12.84 -12.13 -5.87
N THR A 205 -12.26 -13.32 -5.71
CA THR A 205 -12.87 -14.45 -5.01
C THR A 205 -12.21 -14.74 -3.67
N ALA A 206 -11.04 -14.19 -3.41
CA ALA A 206 -10.34 -14.31 -2.14
C ALA A 206 -11.18 -13.69 -1.02
N ARG A 207 -11.19 -14.32 0.17
CA ARG A 207 -11.79 -13.72 1.36
C ARG A 207 -11.11 -12.38 1.63
N THR A 208 -11.89 -11.29 1.63
CA THR A 208 -11.35 -9.92 1.63
C THR A 208 -11.75 -9.15 2.87
N LEU A 209 -10.81 -8.40 3.46
CA LEU A 209 -11.04 -7.34 4.44
C LEU A 209 -10.65 -6.00 3.81
N VAL A 210 -11.53 -5.01 3.92
CA VAL A 210 -11.21 -3.62 3.59
C VAL A 210 -11.12 -2.81 4.88
N VAL A 211 -10.05 -2.01 5.04
CA VAL A 211 -9.81 -1.20 6.24
C VAL A 211 -9.64 0.26 5.81
N GLY A 212 -10.48 1.15 6.36
CA GLY A 212 -10.43 2.60 6.13
C GLY A 212 -10.06 3.39 7.38
N GLY A 213 -9.37 4.53 7.21
CA GLY A 213 -9.12 5.50 8.27
C GLY A 213 -10.23 6.56 8.31
N THR A 214 -10.88 6.78 9.46
CA THR A 214 -12.00 7.75 9.55
C THR A 214 -11.55 9.20 9.42
N GLN A 215 -10.25 9.47 9.65
CA GLN A 215 -9.63 10.79 9.52
C GLN A 215 -8.66 10.86 8.33
N ASP A 216 -8.73 9.90 7.41
CA ASP A 216 -7.90 9.86 6.20
C ASP A 216 -8.34 10.95 5.22
N ILE A 217 -7.42 11.88 4.92
CA ILE A 217 -7.59 12.92 3.91
C ILE A 217 -6.62 12.77 2.73
N THR A 218 -5.84 11.70 2.69
CA THR A 218 -5.12 11.29 1.47
C THR A 218 -6.05 10.49 0.56
N VAL A 219 -6.62 9.42 1.11
CA VAL A 219 -7.65 8.60 0.47
C VAL A 219 -8.87 8.58 1.40
N PRO A 220 -9.84 9.46 1.19
CA PRO A 220 -11.00 9.57 2.07
C PRO A 220 -11.68 8.22 2.33
N VAL A 221 -12.20 8.03 3.53
CA VAL A 221 -12.77 6.75 3.98
C VAL A 221 -13.90 6.25 3.08
N GLU A 222 -14.54 7.15 2.37
CA GLU A 222 -15.56 6.86 1.34
C GLU A 222 -15.02 5.91 0.26
N ASN A 223 -13.76 6.06 -0.15
CA ASN A 223 -13.11 5.17 -1.12
C ASN A 223 -12.98 3.74 -0.59
N SER A 224 -12.65 3.56 0.69
CA SER A 224 -12.64 2.24 1.33
C SER A 224 -14.05 1.64 1.42
N ARG A 225 -15.07 2.45 1.69
CA ARG A 225 -16.48 2.02 1.68
C ARG A 225 -16.93 1.59 0.29
N GLU A 226 -16.53 2.31 -0.76
CA GLU A 226 -16.79 1.94 -2.16
C GLU A 226 -16.10 0.62 -2.55
N LEU A 227 -14.83 0.41 -2.17
CA LEU A 227 -14.15 -0.87 -2.38
C LEU A 227 -14.90 -2.01 -1.70
N HIS A 228 -15.30 -1.83 -0.43
CA HIS A 228 -16.10 -2.82 0.30
C HIS A 228 -17.41 -3.14 -0.44
N ALA A 229 -18.13 -2.12 -0.87
CA ALA A 229 -19.39 -2.31 -1.60
C ALA A 229 -19.22 -3.01 -2.95
N ALA A 230 -18.06 -2.83 -3.61
CA ALA A 230 -17.77 -3.42 -4.92
C ALA A 230 -17.20 -4.84 -4.87
N ILE A 231 -16.70 -5.30 -3.71
CA ILE A 231 -16.15 -6.66 -3.53
C ILE A 231 -17.15 -7.52 -2.76
N ALA A 232 -17.79 -8.44 -3.45
CA ALA A 232 -18.83 -9.27 -2.87
C ALA A 232 -18.32 -10.10 -1.68
N GLY A 233 -19.03 -10.05 -0.55
CA GLY A 233 -18.70 -10.83 0.65
C GLY A 233 -17.48 -10.34 1.42
N SER A 234 -16.90 -9.19 1.07
CA SER A 234 -15.82 -8.60 1.85
C SER A 234 -16.28 -8.25 3.27
N ALA A 235 -15.35 -8.32 4.23
CA ALA A 235 -15.50 -7.70 5.54
C ALA A 235 -15.01 -6.24 5.49
N TYR A 236 -15.46 -5.43 6.45
CA TYR A 236 -15.09 -4.02 6.53
C TYR A 236 -14.77 -3.60 7.96
N ALA A 237 -13.75 -2.75 8.12
CA ALA A 237 -13.40 -2.14 9.39
C ALA A 237 -12.97 -0.68 9.20
N GLU A 238 -13.25 0.16 10.20
CA GLU A 238 -12.73 1.54 10.27
C GLU A 238 -11.85 1.69 11.51
N ILE A 239 -10.76 2.43 11.36
CA ILE A 239 -9.85 2.81 12.45
C ILE A 239 -9.88 4.34 12.56
N ASP A 240 -9.99 4.86 13.79
CA ASP A 240 -10.01 6.30 14.04
C ASP A 240 -8.59 6.89 13.95
N ALA A 241 -8.10 7.01 12.72
CA ALA A 241 -6.76 7.47 12.35
C ALA A 241 -6.76 8.11 10.96
N GLY A 242 -5.65 8.75 10.59
CA GLY A 242 -5.38 9.21 9.24
C GLY A 242 -5.01 8.07 8.28
N HIS A 243 -4.37 8.43 7.17
CA HIS A 243 -3.98 7.51 6.11
C HIS A 243 -3.02 6.41 6.58
N VAL A 244 -2.00 6.80 7.37
CA VAL A 244 -0.96 5.90 7.88
C VAL A 244 -1.39 5.32 9.24
N MET A 245 -2.55 4.67 9.27
CA MET A 245 -3.21 4.20 10.50
C MET A 245 -2.36 3.23 11.32
N PHE A 246 -1.52 2.44 10.69
CA PHE A 246 -0.60 1.52 11.36
C PHE A 246 0.54 2.22 12.10
N PHE A 247 0.74 3.52 11.86
CA PHE A 247 1.64 4.39 12.63
C PHE A 247 0.93 5.03 13.83
N GLU A 248 -0.31 5.47 13.63
CA GLU A 248 -1.08 6.17 14.66
C GLU A 248 -1.73 5.21 15.67
N LYS A 249 -2.18 4.05 15.22
CA LYS A 249 -2.98 3.06 15.95
C LYS A 249 -2.45 1.64 15.71
N GLU A 250 -1.15 1.44 15.92
CA GLU A 250 -0.45 0.20 15.60
C GLU A 250 -1.12 -1.04 16.19
N ASP A 251 -1.42 -1.04 17.50
CA ASP A 251 -2.01 -2.20 18.17
C ASP A 251 -3.42 -2.53 17.64
N GLU A 252 -4.24 -1.51 17.38
CA GLU A 252 -5.58 -1.68 16.81
C GLU A 252 -5.50 -2.21 15.39
N PHE A 253 -4.60 -1.68 14.57
CA PHE A 253 -4.36 -2.14 13.21
C PHE A 253 -3.90 -3.60 13.19
N VAL A 254 -2.87 -3.94 13.95
CA VAL A 254 -2.36 -5.32 14.04
C VAL A 254 -3.45 -6.28 14.49
N LYS A 255 -4.22 -5.93 15.54
CA LYS A 255 -5.32 -6.75 16.03
C LYS A 255 -6.41 -6.96 14.97
N THR A 256 -6.78 -5.92 14.23
CA THR A 256 -7.78 -5.98 13.16
C THR A 256 -7.33 -6.93 12.04
N VAL A 257 -6.10 -6.76 11.56
CA VAL A 257 -5.54 -7.61 10.49
C VAL A 257 -5.36 -9.05 10.97
N THR A 258 -4.71 -9.28 12.11
CA THR A 258 -4.46 -10.64 12.61
C THR A 258 -5.76 -11.37 12.98
N GLY A 259 -6.76 -10.67 13.50
CA GLY A 259 -8.09 -11.23 13.77
C GLY A 259 -8.77 -11.74 12.51
N PHE A 260 -8.64 -11.04 11.38
CA PHE A 260 -9.16 -11.47 10.10
C PHE A 260 -8.34 -12.63 9.51
N LEU A 261 -7.02 -12.58 9.60
CA LEU A 261 -6.13 -13.61 9.07
C LEU A 261 -6.14 -14.92 9.88
N GLY A 262 -6.58 -14.89 11.12
CA GLY A 262 -6.68 -16.06 12.00
C GLY A 262 -8.06 -16.73 12.04
N SER A 263 -9.05 -16.18 11.34
CA SER A 263 -10.45 -16.64 11.37
C SER A 263 -10.85 -17.51 10.20
#